data_343ff07bfa69cd359c3bc7c9b1db0e40
#
_entry.id   343ff07bfa69cd359c3bc7c9b1db0e40
#
_cell.length_a   1.000
_cell.length_b   1.000
_cell.length_c   1.000
_cell.angle_alpha   90.00
_cell.angle_beta   90.00
_cell.angle_gamma   90.00
#
_symmetry.space_group_name_H-M   'P 1'
#
loop_
_entity.id
_entity.type
_entity.pdbx_description
1 polymer ?
#
loop_
_entity_poly.entity_id
_entity_poly.type
_entity_poly.pdbx_seq_one_letter_code
_entity_poly.pdbx_strand_id
1 'polypeptide(L)'
;MFKRITIIGLGLIGGSLALAIKEKGMAKEIIGVSRRKSTIRKALKNRIVDFATIDLEDGVRNSDLVIIATPVFKIVSMTKLIAPFLKKGAILTDVGSTKRYIVQSIEKAGLEGIDFIGSHXXXXH
;
A
#
# COMPACT_ATOMS: atom_id res chain seq x y z
N MET A 1 7.92 12.91 0.73
CA MET A 1 7.46 11.87 1.67
C MET A 1 5.95 11.83 1.75
N PHE A 2 5.39 10.64 1.84
CA PHE A 2 3.95 10.48 1.97
C PHE A 2 3.53 10.58 3.43
N LYS A 3 2.36 11.14 3.67
CA LYS A 3 1.84 11.14 5.03
C LYS A 3 1.31 9.77 5.40
N ARG A 4 0.59 9.13 4.49
CA ARG A 4 -0.02 7.84 4.78
C ARG A 4 0.08 6.92 3.56
N ILE A 5 0.64 5.73 3.78
CA ILE A 5 0.69 4.70 2.77
C ILE A 5 -0.10 3.51 3.30
N THR A 6 -0.99 2.97 2.47
CA THR A 6 -1.76 1.79 2.82
C THR A 6 -1.28 0.61 2.00
N ILE A 7 -1.10 -0.54 2.65
CA ILE A 7 -0.74 -1.76 1.97
C ILE A 7 -1.87 -2.77 2.19
N ILE A 8 -2.47 -3.19 1.10
CA ILE A 8 -3.55 -4.16 1.15
C ILE A 8 -2.97 -5.54 0.92
N GLY A 9 -3.06 -6.38 1.94
CA GLY A 9 -2.45 -7.69 1.90
C GLY A 9 -1.11 -7.69 2.65
N LEU A 10 -1.13 -8.23 3.85
CA LEU A 10 0.05 -8.23 4.71
C LEU A 10 0.72 -9.60 4.77
N GLY A 11 0.65 -10.34 3.67
CA GLY A 11 1.37 -11.59 3.59
C GLY A 11 2.86 -11.34 3.43
N LEU A 12 3.55 -12.31 2.89
CA LEU A 12 5.00 -12.24 2.79
C LEU A 12 5.47 -11.00 2.03
N ILE A 13 4.90 -10.77 0.85
CA ILE A 13 5.33 -9.64 0.02
C ILE A 13 4.90 -8.32 0.62
N GLY A 14 3.63 -8.22 1.01
CA GLY A 14 3.13 -6.97 1.58
C GLY A 14 3.82 -6.58 2.86
N GLY A 15 4.07 -7.57 3.73
CA GLY A 15 4.78 -7.31 4.97
C GLY A 15 6.22 -6.87 4.74
N SER A 16 6.87 -7.51 3.78
CA SER A 16 8.24 -7.15 3.45
C SER A 16 8.31 -5.73 2.87
N LEU A 17 7.34 -5.38 2.05
CA LEU A 17 7.28 -4.05 1.48
C LEU A 17 7.03 -2.99 2.55
N ALA A 18 6.11 -3.28 3.47
CA ALA A 18 5.82 -2.35 4.57
C ALA A 18 7.08 -2.07 5.38
N LEU A 19 7.82 -3.13 5.68
CA LEU A 19 9.04 -2.97 6.45
C LEU A 19 10.06 -2.13 5.70
N ALA A 20 10.21 -2.37 4.41
CA ALA A 20 11.16 -1.59 3.61
C ALA A 20 10.78 -0.11 3.59
N ILE A 21 9.49 0.19 3.44
CA ILE A 21 9.01 1.56 3.44
C ILE A 21 9.30 2.22 4.78
N LYS A 22 9.06 1.48 5.85
CA LYS A 22 9.30 2.00 7.19
C LYS A 22 10.79 2.29 7.40
N GLU A 23 11.63 1.36 7.01
CA GLU A 23 13.06 1.52 7.23
C GLU A 23 13.64 2.69 6.45
N LYS A 24 13.06 3.00 5.30
CA LYS A 24 13.53 4.12 4.50
C LYS A 24 12.84 5.44 4.86
N GLY A 25 11.91 5.41 5.80
CA GLY A 25 11.22 6.61 6.24
C GLY A 25 10.40 7.28 5.16
N MET A 26 9.77 6.49 4.31
CA MET A 26 9.05 7.03 3.16
C MET A 26 7.64 7.50 3.48
N ALA A 27 7.14 7.21 4.65
CA ALA A 27 5.80 7.60 5.04
C ALA A 27 5.78 7.91 6.53
N LYS A 28 4.91 8.84 6.91
CA LYS A 28 4.75 9.13 8.33
C LYS A 28 3.99 8.02 9.03
N GLU A 29 3.04 7.40 8.33
CA GLU A 29 2.34 6.27 8.90
C GLU A 29 2.02 5.26 7.82
N ILE A 30 2.04 4.01 8.21
CA ILE A 30 1.76 2.89 7.33
C ILE A 30 0.56 2.15 7.86
N ILE A 31 -0.43 1.94 6.98
CA ILE A 31 -1.66 1.24 7.33
C ILE A 31 -1.65 -0.10 6.61
N GLY A 32 -1.94 -1.17 7.34
CA GLY A 32 -2.04 -2.48 6.74
C GLY A 32 -3.49 -2.94 6.70
N VAL A 33 -3.86 -3.61 5.63
CA VAL A 33 -5.18 -4.22 5.53
C VAL A 33 -5.02 -5.70 5.28
N SER A 34 -5.68 -6.51 6.07
CA SER A 34 -5.63 -7.95 5.91
C SER A 34 -6.98 -8.53 6.31
N ARG A 35 -7.33 -9.64 5.69
CA ARG A 35 -8.56 -10.32 6.04
C ARG A 35 -8.42 -11.17 7.30
N ARG A 36 -7.20 -11.44 7.70
CA ARG A 36 -6.95 -12.30 8.85
C ARG A 36 -6.52 -11.51 10.07
N LYS A 37 -7.28 -11.66 11.13
CA LYS A 37 -6.93 -10.95 12.36
C LYS A 37 -5.59 -11.37 12.92
N SER A 38 -5.20 -12.63 12.73
CA SER A 38 -3.90 -13.07 13.22
C SER A 38 -2.77 -12.37 12.49
N THR A 39 -2.94 -12.13 11.20
CA THR A 39 -1.94 -11.40 10.43
C THR A 39 -1.84 -9.96 10.91
N ILE A 40 -2.99 -9.35 11.21
CA ILE A 40 -3.01 -7.98 11.72
C ILE A 40 -2.28 -7.89 13.06
N ARG A 41 -2.59 -8.81 13.97
CA ARG A 41 -1.93 -8.80 15.28
C ARG A 41 -0.41 -8.93 15.14
N LYS A 42 0.02 -9.80 14.25
CA LYS A 42 1.44 -10.03 14.05
C LYS A 42 2.13 -8.80 13.48
N ALA A 43 1.49 -8.16 12.51
CA ALA A 43 2.07 -6.97 11.89
C ALA A 43 2.19 -5.82 12.89
N LEU A 44 1.19 -5.68 13.76
CA LEU A 44 1.24 -4.64 14.78
C LEU A 44 2.28 -4.95 15.85
N LYS A 45 2.33 -6.22 16.28
CA LYS A 45 3.28 -6.63 17.30
C LYS A 45 4.72 -6.41 16.84
N ASN A 46 4.99 -6.73 15.59
CA ASN A 46 6.33 -6.59 15.05
C ASN A 46 6.61 -5.20 14.50
N ARG A 47 5.68 -4.29 14.68
CA ARG A 47 5.82 -2.89 14.27
C ARG A 47 6.10 -2.75 12.78
N ILE A 48 5.51 -3.64 12.00
CA ILE A 48 5.63 -3.57 10.55
C ILE A 48 4.74 -2.46 10.01
N VAL A 49 3.59 -2.27 10.64
CA VAL A 49 2.67 -1.19 10.30
C VAL A 49 2.33 -0.42 11.56
N ASP A 50 1.85 0.81 11.39
CA ASP A 50 1.41 1.64 12.52
C ASP A 50 -0.02 1.34 12.90
N PHE A 51 -0.85 1.06 11.92
CA PHE A 51 -2.25 0.70 12.12
C PHE A 51 -2.61 -0.43 11.17
N ALA A 52 -3.65 -1.16 11.53
CA ALA A 52 -4.09 -2.26 10.66
C ALA A 52 -5.57 -2.48 10.87
N THR A 53 -6.23 -2.94 9.83
CA THR A 53 -7.65 -3.17 9.87
C THR A 53 -8.06 -4.26 8.88
N ILE A 54 -9.21 -4.88 9.13
CA ILE A 54 -9.77 -5.81 8.17
C ILE A 54 -10.69 -5.08 7.18
N ASP A 55 -11.00 -3.83 7.44
CA ASP A 55 -11.96 -3.08 6.63
C ASP A 55 -11.26 -2.27 5.55
N LEU A 56 -11.57 -2.58 4.29
CA LEU A 56 -10.93 -1.90 3.17
C LEU A 56 -11.20 -0.40 3.14
N GLU A 57 -12.45 -0.02 3.39
CA GLU A 57 -12.78 1.40 3.34
C GLU A 57 -11.97 2.18 4.37
N ASP A 58 -11.95 1.70 5.61
CA ASP A 58 -11.17 2.37 6.64
C ASP A 58 -9.68 2.39 6.29
N GLY A 59 -9.21 1.30 5.70
CA GLY A 59 -7.80 1.17 5.41
C GLY A 59 -7.30 2.14 4.35
N VAL A 60 -8.10 2.42 3.35
CA VAL A 60 -7.63 3.26 2.25
C VAL A 60 -8.06 4.72 2.37
N ARG A 61 -8.95 5.01 3.30
CA ARG A 61 -9.43 6.38 3.45
C ARG A 61 -8.28 7.32 3.80
N ASN A 62 -8.20 8.43 3.08
CA ASN A 62 -7.19 9.47 3.31
C ASN A 62 -5.75 9.05 3.04
N SER A 63 -5.54 7.93 2.35
CA SER A 63 -4.19 7.51 2.04
C SER A 63 -3.67 8.22 0.80
N ASP A 64 -2.40 8.59 0.84
CA ASP A 64 -1.74 9.23 -0.30
C ASP A 64 -1.34 8.21 -1.34
N LEU A 65 -1.02 7.01 -0.88
CA LEU A 65 -0.57 5.94 -1.75
C LEU A 65 -1.17 4.64 -1.24
N VAL A 66 -1.75 3.86 -2.14
CA VAL A 66 -2.28 2.55 -1.80
C VAL A 66 -1.57 1.51 -2.67
N ILE A 67 -1.02 0.51 -2.02
CA ILE A 67 -0.30 -0.56 -2.70
C ILE A 67 -1.09 -1.85 -2.52
N ILE A 68 -1.51 -2.45 -3.62
CA ILE A 68 -2.25 -3.70 -3.58
C ILE A 68 -1.27 -4.86 -3.66
N ALA A 69 -1.14 -5.60 -2.57
CA ALA A 69 -0.20 -6.72 -2.47
C ALA A 69 -0.92 -8.06 -2.34
N THR A 70 -2.11 -8.16 -2.89
CA THR A 70 -2.84 -9.41 -2.92
C THR A 70 -2.41 -10.22 -4.15
N PRO A 71 -2.81 -11.49 -4.23
CA PRO A 71 -2.45 -12.27 -5.41
C PRO A 71 -2.86 -11.57 -6.70
N VAL A 72 -2.07 -11.76 -7.73
CA VAL A 72 -2.24 -11.01 -8.97
C VAL A 72 -3.66 -11.12 -9.56
N PHE A 73 -4.29 -12.27 -9.41
CA PHE A 73 -5.63 -12.42 -9.97
C PHE A 73 -6.70 -11.66 -9.22
N LYS A 74 -6.37 -11.11 -8.07
CA LYS A 74 -7.32 -10.30 -7.29
C LYS A 74 -7.12 -8.80 -7.47
N ILE A 75 -6.09 -8.39 -8.19
CA ILE A 75 -5.75 -6.96 -8.25
C ILE A 75 -6.85 -6.14 -8.89
N VAL A 76 -7.39 -6.60 -10.02
CA VAL A 76 -8.43 -5.85 -10.70
C VAL A 76 -9.67 -5.70 -9.84
N SER A 77 -10.13 -6.79 -9.24
CA SER A 77 -11.33 -6.70 -8.40
C SER A 77 -11.08 -5.86 -7.17
N MET A 78 -9.89 -5.95 -6.58
CA MET A 78 -9.56 -5.14 -5.43
C MET A 78 -9.54 -3.67 -5.78
N THR A 79 -8.98 -3.33 -6.94
CA THR A 79 -8.95 -1.95 -7.40
C THR A 79 -10.37 -1.40 -7.51
N LYS A 80 -11.27 -2.18 -8.08
CA LYS A 80 -12.66 -1.74 -8.22
C LYS A 80 -13.33 -1.55 -6.86
N LEU A 81 -13.01 -2.41 -5.90
CA LEU A 81 -13.60 -2.30 -4.58
C LEU A 81 -13.19 -1.04 -3.84
N ILE A 82 -11.93 -0.66 -3.96
CA ILE A 82 -11.42 0.45 -3.17
C ILE A 82 -11.53 1.81 -3.87
N ALA A 83 -11.68 1.83 -5.19
CA ALA A 83 -11.68 3.08 -5.93
C ALA A 83 -12.64 4.14 -5.38
N PRO A 84 -13.88 3.79 -5.01
CA PRO A 84 -14.80 4.80 -4.49
C PRO A 84 -14.36 5.46 -3.19
N PHE A 85 -13.47 4.84 -2.46
CA PHE A 85 -13.06 5.32 -1.15
C PHE A 85 -11.72 6.05 -1.15
N LEU A 86 -11.05 6.09 -2.30
CA LEU A 86 -9.77 6.77 -2.39
C LEU A 86 -9.99 8.28 -2.43
N LYS A 87 -9.12 9.00 -1.73
CA LYS A 87 -9.24 10.45 -1.77
C LYS A 87 -8.72 10.95 -3.12
N LYS A 88 -9.12 12.16 -3.47
CA LYS A 88 -8.68 12.78 -4.70
C LYS A 88 -7.14 12.93 -4.66
N GLY A 89 -6.50 12.55 -5.73
CA GLY A 89 -5.05 12.65 -5.82
C GLY A 89 -4.29 11.46 -5.28
N ALA A 90 -5.01 10.46 -4.75
CA ALA A 90 -4.33 9.28 -4.25
C ALA A 90 -3.67 8.53 -5.39
N ILE A 91 -2.53 7.92 -5.08
CA ILE A 91 -1.78 7.13 -6.04
C ILE A 91 -2.05 5.66 -5.74
N LEU A 92 -2.32 4.89 -6.78
CA LEU A 92 -2.60 3.47 -6.64
C LEU A 92 -1.60 2.66 -7.44
N THR A 93 -1.04 1.63 -6.83
CA THR A 93 -0.13 0.74 -7.53
C THR A 93 -0.32 -0.68 -7.00
N ASP A 94 0.38 -1.63 -7.59
CA ASP A 94 0.30 -3.01 -7.14
C ASP A 94 1.68 -3.66 -7.20
N VAL A 95 1.76 -4.87 -6.68
CA VAL A 95 3.04 -5.58 -6.61
C VAL A 95 3.26 -6.52 -7.80
N GLY A 96 2.72 -6.16 -8.95
CA GLY A 96 3.06 -6.88 -10.16
C GLY A 96 4.52 -6.70 -10.51
N SER A 97 5.17 -5.72 -9.89
CA SER A 97 6.59 -5.48 -10.05
C SER A 97 7.34 -5.96 -8.81
N THR A 98 8.66 -5.96 -8.89
CA THR A 98 9.46 -6.39 -7.74
C THR A 98 9.38 -5.34 -6.63
N LYS A 99 9.67 -5.80 -5.41
CA LYS A 99 9.69 -4.90 -4.26
C LYS A 99 10.68 -3.75 -4.49
N ARG A 100 11.85 -4.07 -4.99
CA ARG A 100 12.85 -3.02 -5.25
C ARG A 100 12.32 -1.96 -6.20
N TYR A 101 11.67 -2.39 -7.28
CA TYR A 101 11.14 -1.46 -8.23
C TYR A 101 10.09 -0.55 -7.61
N ILE A 102 9.21 -1.13 -6.81
CA ILE A 102 8.16 -0.36 -6.16
C ILE A 102 8.77 0.68 -5.22
N VAL A 103 9.73 0.26 -4.41
CA VAL A 103 10.37 1.17 -3.47
C VAL A 103 11.06 2.31 -4.21
N GLN A 104 11.80 1.99 -5.27
CA GLN A 104 12.46 3.02 -6.05
C GLN A 104 11.46 3.98 -6.67
N SER A 105 10.34 3.45 -7.15
CA SER A 105 9.32 4.30 -7.77
C SER A 105 8.71 5.25 -6.74
N ILE A 106 8.51 4.77 -5.52
CA ILE A 106 7.97 5.63 -4.46
C ILE A 106 8.94 6.75 -4.13
N GLU A 107 10.21 6.41 -4.04
CA GLU A 107 11.23 7.42 -3.76
C GLU A 107 11.25 8.48 -4.84
N LYS A 108 11.19 8.05 -6.10
CA LYS A 108 11.22 8.99 -7.21
C LYS A 108 9.99 9.88 -7.21
N ALA A 109 8.82 9.30 -6.98
CA ALA A 109 7.59 10.08 -6.94
C ALA A 109 7.62 11.12 -5.83
N GLY A 110 8.14 10.73 -4.67
CA GLY A 110 8.25 11.66 -3.56
C GLY A 110 9.18 12.82 -3.84
N LEU A 111 10.26 12.56 -4.55
CA LEU A 111 11.22 13.60 -4.87
C LEU A 111 10.76 14.51 -5.99
N GLU A 112 10.06 13.96 -6.97
CA GLU A 112 9.68 14.71 -8.16
C GLU A 112 8.24 15.14 -8.22
N GLY A 113 7.44 14.72 -7.25
CA GLY A 113 6.03 15.06 -7.25
C GLY A 113 5.23 14.35 -8.32
N ILE A 114 5.70 13.21 -8.75
CA ILE A 114 5.02 12.43 -9.77
C ILE A 114 3.81 11.73 -9.18
N ASP A 115 2.67 11.80 -9.87
CA ASP A 115 1.45 11.19 -9.37
C ASP A 115 1.31 9.72 -9.67
N PHE A 116 1.97 9.25 -10.72
CA PHE A 116 1.85 7.85 -11.11
C PHE A 116 3.11 7.07 -10.82
N ILE A 117 2.96 5.90 -10.21
CA ILE A 117 4.09 5.01 -9.96
C ILE A 117 3.68 3.58 -10.25
N GLY A 118 4.66 2.80 -10.70
CA GLY A 118 4.43 1.39 -10.95
C GLY A 118 3.91 1.15 -12.34
N SER A 119 4.13 -0.06 -12.81
CA SER A 119 3.76 -0.44 -14.17
C SER A 119 2.32 -0.90 -14.29
N HIS A 120 1.72 -1.27 -13.18
CA HIS A 120 0.34 -1.80 -13.20
C HIS A 120 -0.64 -0.90 -12.51
N UNK A 121 -0.40 0.16 -12.30
CA UNK A 121 -1.08 0.82 -11.66
C UNK A 121 -2.28 0.84 -12.01
N UNK A 122 -2.83 0.76 -11.54
CA UNK A 122 -3.56 0.77 -11.74
C UNK A 122 -3.92 1.52 -11.73
N UNK A 123 -3.77 2.32 -11.73
CA UNK A 123 -4.03 3.14 -11.65
C UNK A 123 -5.03 3.28 -11.99
N UNK A 124 -5.50 3.35 -11.73
CA UNK A 124 -6.29 3.48 -11.96
C UNK A 124 -6.54 4.03 -12.96
N HIS A 125 -6.36 3.74 -13.82
CA HIS A 125 -6.74 4.26 -15.11
C HIS A 125 -7.47 3.26 -15.93
#